data_52ac91dd86f641144eccd1d7c4a3b458
#
_entry.id   52ac91dd86f641144eccd1d7c4a3b458
#
_cell.length_a   1.000
_cell.length_b   1.000
_cell.length_c   1.000
_cell.angle_alpha   90.00
_cell.angle_beta   90.00
_cell.angle_gamma   90.00
#
_symmetry.space_group_name_H-M   'P 1'
#
loop_
_entity.id
_entity.type
_entity.pdbx_description
1 polymer ?
#
loop_
_entity_poly.entity_id
_entity_poly.type
_entity_poly.pdbx_seq_one_letter_code
_entity_poly.pdbx_strand_id
1 'polypeptide(L)'
;MEIITNAENRKELVKALSGYFGQRSEYLGPPSFAYRIGNIMVDRDAKIIFEDDSMEDEVRRVLFQNDVAEEIQETQMEEPEAEIKIPIGSMTPQGIINLINMMHSKQYLINRAVGRECISIADSLINALAESTFEDTETAAGFITEQGGCSGVTFADGNIEFTGFPHTDDMMEYCRLASAMVKKASEQKRVNPK
;
A
#
# COMPACT_ATOMS: atom_id res chain seq x y z
N MET A 1 -14.52 9.97 6.76
CA MET A 1 -13.64 10.53 5.72
C MET A 1 -12.79 11.65 6.31
N GLU A 2 -11.63 11.92 5.73
CA GLU A 2 -10.72 12.94 6.25
C GLU A 2 -10.01 13.69 5.12
N ILE A 3 -9.79 14.99 5.34
CA ILE A 3 -9.03 15.87 4.43
C ILE A 3 -7.88 16.46 5.22
N ILE A 4 -6.66 16.23 4.75
CA ILE A 4 -5.45 16.82 5.33
C ILE A 4 -5.23 18.19 4.68
N THR A 5 -4.93 19.20 5.49
CA THR A 5 -4.72 20.56 4.99
C THR A 5 -3.39 21.12 5.44
N ASN A 6 -2.83 22.06 4.67
CA ASN A 6 -1.63 22.83 5.01
C ASN A 6 -1.94 24.12 5.80
N ALA A 7 -3.09 24.19 6.47
CA ALA A 7 -3.52 25.42 7.16
C ALA A 7 -2.48 25.88 8.21
N GLU A 8 -1.83 27.01 7.96
CA GLU A 8 -0.91 27.64 8.93
C GLU A 8 -1.67 28.12 10.17
N ASN A 9 -2.93 28.53 10.00
CA ASN A 9 -3.77 29.03 11.07
C ASN A 9 -5.07 28.23 11.18
N ARG A 10 -5.05 27.18 12.01
CA ARG A 10 -6.22 26.34 12.28
C ARG A 10 -7.48 27.12 12.69
N LYS A 11 -7.35 28.26 13.41
CA LYS A 11 -8.51 29.04 13.83
C LYS A 11 -9.21 29.74 12.67
N GLU A 12 -8.47 30.13 11.64
CA GLU A 12 -9.03 30.71 10.42
C GLU A 12 -9.76 29.65 9.62
N LEU A 13 -9.20 28.45 9.50
CA LEU A 13 -9.86 27.29 8.90
C LEU A 13 -11.17 26.97 9.61
N VAL A 14 -11.16 26.87 10.94
CA VAL A 14 -12.37 26.65 11.76
C VAL A 14 -13.40 27.76 11.56
N LYS A 15 -12.97 29.01 11.47
CA LYS A 15 -13.85 30.14 11.21
C LYS A 15 -14.48 30.10 9.82
N ALA A 16 -13.71 29.75 8.79
CA ALA A 16 -14.22 29.60 7.41
C ALA A 16 -15.27 28.49 7.30
N LEU A 17 -14.96 27.30 7.84
CA LEU A 17 -15.90 26.19 7.88
C LEU A 17 -17.16 26.54 8.69
N SER A 18 -17.01 27.14 9.87
CA SER A 18 -18.13 27.56 10.72
C SER A 18 -19.03 28.59 10.01
N GLY A 19 -18.44 29.54 9.28
CA GLY A 19 -19.16 30.55 8.51
C GLY A 19 -19.94 29.97 7.33
N TYR A 20 -19.33 29.06 6.57
CA TYR A 20 -19.93 28.42 5.42
C TYR A 20 -21.13 27.53 5.79
N PHE A 21 -20.90 26.65 6.77
CA PHE A 21 -21.96 25.74 7.23
C PHE A 21 -22.96 26.36 8.17
N GLY A 22 -22.79 27.63 8.55
CA GLY A 22 -23.69 28.35 9.46
C GLY A 22 -23.80 27.75 10.86
N GLN A 23 -22.76 26.98 11.27
CA GLN A 23 -22.74 26.26 12.54
C GLN A 23 -21.64 26.81 13.45
N ARG A 24 -21.92 26.84 14.76
CA ARG A 24 -20.91 27.29 15.75
C ARG A 24 -19.85 26.26 15.94
N SER A 25 -18.61 26.72 15.99
CA SER A 25 -17.48 25.89 16.37
C SER A 25 -17.41 25.74 17.90
N GLU A 26 -17.21 24.52 18.38
CA GLU A 26 -16.99 24.17 19.77
C GLU A 26 -15.57 23.61 19.94
N TYR A 27 -14.81 24.15 20.88
CA TYR A 27 -13.50 23.62 21.21
C TYR A 27 -13.63 22.50 22.26
N LEU A 28 -13.17 21.31 21.94
CA LEU A 28 -13.36 20.10 22.78
C LEU A 28 -12.34 19.96 23.91
N GLY A 29 -11.24 20.74 23.89
CA GLY A 29 -10.20 20.65 24.91
C GLY A 29 -9.47 19.30 24.94
N PRO A 30 -8.69 19.04 26.02
CA PRO A 30 -8.00 17.78 26.16
C PRO A 30 -8.96 16.56 26.29
N PRO A 31 -8.60 15.40 25.76
CA PRO A 31 -7.33 15.06 25.12
C PRO A 31 -7.26 15.37 23.62
N SER A 32 -8.39 15.60 22.93
CA SER A 32 -8.43 15.72 21.47
C SER A 32 -7.88 17.05 20.95
N PHE A 33 -8.05 18.14 21.73
CA PHE A 33 -7.74 19.52 21.32
C PHE A 33 -8.41 19.91 19.98
N ALA A 34 -9.45 19.21 19.57
CA ALA A 34 -10.17 19.43 18.32
C ALA A 34 -11.23 20.52 18.42
N TYR A 35 -11.63 21.04 17.26
CA TYR A 35 -12.84 21.84 17.12
C TYR A 35 -13.93 21.00 16.45
N ARG A 36 -15.15 21.10 16.96
CA ARG A 36 -16.35 20.48 16.34
C ARG A 36 -17.18 21.59 15.69
N ILE A 37 -17.64 21.35 14.47
CA ILE A 37 -18.54 22.21 13.71
C ILE A 37 -19.64 21.31 13.15
N GLY A 38 -20.72 21.09 13.90
CA GLY A 38 -21.73 20.09 13.55
C GLY A 38 -21.15 18.69 13.43
N ASN A 39 -21.19 18.12 12.21
CA ASN A 39 -20.66 16.79 11.89
C ASN A 39 -19.19 16.83 11.41
N ILE A 40 -18.57 18.01 11.40
CA ILE A 40 -17.18 18.19 11.00
C ILE A 40 -16.32 18.36 12.24
N MET A 41 -15.17 17.72 12.27
CA MET A 41 -14.14 17.89 13.28
C MET A 41 -12.84 18.40 12.65
N VAL A 42 -12.21 19.37 13.28
CA VAL A 42 -10.87 19.86 12.89
C VAL A 42 -9.93 19.56 14.05
N ASP A 43 -9.00 18.65 13.83
CA ASP A 43 -8.05 18.23 14.87
C ASP A 43 -6.96 19.28 15.13
N ARG A 44 -6.00 18.94 16.01
CA ARG A 44 -4.89 19.84 16.37
C ARG A 44 -3.93 20.14 15.22
N ASP A 45 -3.84 19.24 14.25
CA ASP A 45 -2.94 19.30 13.10
C ASP A 45 -3.66 19.83 11.83
N ALA A 46 -4.83 20.48 12.02
CA ALA A 46 -5.68 21.05 10.97
C ALA A 46 -6.29 20.02 10.00
N LYS A 47 -6.32 18.74 10.38
CA LYS A 47 -6.99 17.68 9.65
C LYS A 47 -8.50 17.81 9.84
N ILE A 48 -9.25 17.76 8.75
CA ILE A 48 -10.70 17.85 8.75
C ILE A 48 -11.28 16.42 8.68
N ILE A 49 -12.09 16.06 9.65
CA ILE A 49 -12.71 14.73 9.77
C ILE A 49 -14.22 14.87 9.72
N PHE A 50 -14.91 14.08 8.90
CA PHE A 50 -16.36 14.06 8.77
C PHE A 50 -16.87 12.65 8.44
N GLU A 51 -18.11 12.35 8.83
CA GLU A 51 -18.69 11.00 8.67
C GLU A 51 -19.46 10.84 7.35
N ASP A 52 -19.93 11.95 6.77
CA ASP A 52 -20.78 11.96 5.58
C ASP A 52 -19.97 12.36 4.33
N ASP A 53 -19.76 11.41 3.42
CA ASP A 53 -19.00 11.59 2.18
C ASP A 53 -19.62 12.68 1.27
N SER A 54 -20.90 12.98 1.42
CA SER A 54 -21.56 14.05 0.66
C SER A 54 -21.05 15.45 1.01
N MET A 55 -20.39 15.59 2.15
CA MET A 55 -19.82 16.87 2.60
C MET A 55 -18.45 17.18 2.01
N GLU A 56 -17.80 16.20 1.38
CA GLU A 56 -16.43 16.32 0.87
C GLU A 56 -16.29 17.47 -0.13
N ASP A 57 -17.14 17.50 -1.14
CA ASP A 57 -17.12 18.55 -2.18
C ASP A 57 -17.39 19.95 -1.59
N GLU A 58 -18.22 20.03 -0.57
CA GLU A 58 -18.52 21.29 0.10
C GLU A 58 -17.33 21.77 0.94
N VAL A 59 -16.69 20.87 1.66
CA VAL A 59 -15.48 21.17 2.45
C VAL A 59 -14.36 21.64 1.52
N ARG A 60 -14.10 20.93 0.42
CA ARG A 60 -13.10 21.32 -0.59
C ARG A 60 -13.38 22.69 -1.18
N ARG A 61 -14.66 22.98 -1.44
CA ARG A 61 -15.08 24.30 -1.94
C ARG A 61 -14.79 25.42 -0.94
N VAL A 62 -15.00 25.18 0.36
CA VAL A 62 -14.67 26.14 1.41
C VAL A 62 -13.18 26.44 1.46
N LEU A 63 -12.35 25.41 1.37
CA LEU A 63 -10.90 25.57 1.35
C LEU A 63 -10.45 26.46 0.18
N PHE A 64 -10.93 26.16 -1.02
CA PHE A 64 -10.60 26.89 -2.23
C PHE A 64 -11.10 28.35 -2.24
N GLN A 65 -12.35 28.58 -1.76
CA GLN A 65 -12.96 29.93 -1.80
C GLN A 65 -12.38 30.91 -0.79
N ASN A 66 -11.86 30.41 0.34
CA ASN A 66 -11.42 31.28 1.41
C ASN A 66 -9.90 31.44 1.48
N ASP A 67 -9.15 30.71 0.65
CA ASP A 67 -7.67 30.74 0.61
C ASP A 67 -7.05 30.54 2.03
N VAL A 68 -7.74 29.78 2.88
CA VAL A 68 -7.30 29.54 4.27
C VAL A 68 -6.43 28.31 4.40
N ALA A 69 -6.53 27.39 3.46
CA ALA A 69 -5.72 26.21 3.36
C ALA A 69 -5.89 25.56 1.99
N GLU A 70 -4.85 24.95 1.48
CA GLU A 70 -4.90 24.01 0.40
C GLU A 70 -5.08 22.60 0.96
N GLU A 71 -5.91 21.78 0.31
CA GLU A 71 -5.89 20.35 0.58
C GLU A 71 -4.48 19.85 0.19
N ILE A 72 -3.78 19.35 1.17
CA ILE A 72 -2.68 18.46 0.86
C ILE A 72 -3.40 17.19 0.40
N GLN A 73 -3.58 17.01 -0.93
CA GLN A 73 -3.74 15.64 -1.37
C GLN A 73 -2.64 14.91 -0.63
N GLU A 74 -3.00 13.90 0.18
CA GLU A 74 -2.04 12.84 0.38
C GLU A 74 -1.68 12.40 -1.04
N THR A 75 -0.72 13.07 -1.65
CA THR A 75 0.32 12.33 -2.34
C THR A 75 0.65 11.33 -1.27
N GLN A 76 0.12 10.10 -1.40
CA GLN A 76 0.62 9.00 -0.61
C GLN A 76 2.10 9.34 -0.53
N MET A 77 2.58 9.82 0.63
CA MET A 77 3.99 9.74 0.89
C MET A 77 4.15 8.25 0.73
N GLU A 78 4.56 7.86 -0.49
CA GLU A 78 4.96 6.50 -0.74
C GLU A 78 5.97 6.29 0.36
N GLU A 79 5.51 5.62 1.41
CA GLU A 79 6.42 5.25 2.49
C GLU A 79 7.55 4.60 1.73
N PRO A 80 8.79 5.10 1.85
CA PRO A 80 9.86 4.70 0.97
C PRO A 80 9.83 3.17 0.90
N GLU A 81 9.52 2.65 -0.28
CA GLU A 81 9.41 1.22 -0.48
C GLU A 81 10.81 0.65 -0.43
N ALA A 82 10.94 -0.40 0.33
CA ALA A 82 12.17 -1.16 0.34
C ALA A 82 12.15 -2.17 -0.78
N GLU A 83 13.21 -2.20 -1.53
CA GLU A 83 13.47 -3.21 -2.54
C GLU A 83 14.41 -4.28 -1.97
N ILE A 84 13.94 -5.53 -1.93
CA ILE A 84 14.75 -6.67 -1.49
C ILE A 84 15.14 -7.48 -2.71
N LYS A 85 16.43 -7.50 -3.05
CA LYS A 85 16.96 -8.26 -4.17
C LYS A 85 17.63 -9.55 -3.69
N ILE A 86 17.22 -10.67 -4.25
CA ILE A 86 17.76 -11.99 -3.97
C ILE A 86 18.22 -12.61 -5.29
N PRO A 87 19.50 -12.97 -5.43
CA PRO A 87 19.99 -13.62 -6.65
C PRO A 87 19.20 -14.90 -6.96
N ILE A 88 18.79 -15.07 -8.19
CA ILE A 88 18.13 -16.31 -8.68
C ILE A 88 19.08 -17.49 -8.50
N GLY A 89 20.37 -17.30 -8.76
CA GLY A 89 21.40 -18.31 -8.56
C GLY A 89 21.16 -19.57 -9.38
N SER A 90 21.12 -20.72 -8.70
CA SER A 90 20.86 -22.05 -9.31
C SER A 90 19.39 -22.48 -9.25
N MET A 91 18.46 -21.56 -9.05
CA MET A 91 17.03 -21.87 -9.04
C MET A 91 16.61 -22.41 -10.40
N THR A 92 15.80 -23.46 -10.37
CA THR A 92 15.22 -24.07 -11.60
C THR A 92 13.96 -23.33 -12.03
N PRO A 93 13.49 -23.50 -13.27
CA PRO A 93 12.16 -22.99 -13.69
C PRO A 93 11.03 -23.42 -12.74
N GLN A 94 11.08 -24.67 -12.29
CA GLN A 94 10.12 -25.18 -11.29
C GLN A 94 10.24 -24.43 -9.95
N GLY A 95 11.44 -23.99 -9.56
CA GLY A 95 11.65 -23.18 -8.37
C GLY A 95 10.97 -21.81 -8.47
N ILE A 96 11.03 -21.16 -9.65
CA ILE A 96 10.30 -19.90 -9.94
C ILE A 96 8.80 -20.12 -9.78
N ILE A 97 8.25 -21.14 -10.43
CA ILE A 97 6.83 -21.48 -10.33
C ILE A 97 6.42 -21.77 -8.88
N ASN A 98 7.24 -22.52 -8.15
CA ASN A 98 7.00 -22.82 -6.74
C ASN A 98 6.96 -21.53 -5.89
N LEU A 99 7.84 -20.57 -6.16
CA LEU A 99 7.86 -19.28 -5.46
C LEU A 99 6.54 -18.54 -5.68
N ILE A 100 6.11 -18.39 -6.93
CA ILE A 100 4.86 -17.70 -7.26
C ILE A 100 3.64 -18.41 -6.63
N ASN A 101 3.57 -19.75 -6.71
CA ASN A 101 2.50 -20.52 -6.07
C ASN A 101 2.50 -20.37 -4.54
N MET A 102 3.67 -20.35 -3.90
CA MET A 102 3.78 -20.14 -2.45
C MET A 102 3.32 -18.73 -2.06
N MET A 103 3.73 -17.73 -2.82
CA MET A 103 3.34 -16.34 -2.57
C MET A 103 1.86 -16.13 -2.78
N HIS A 104 1.29 -16.64 -3.87
CA HIS A 104 -0.15 -16.62 -4.11
C HIS A 104 -0.93 -17.20 -2.92
N SER A 105 -0.56 -18.41 -2.48
CA SER A 105 -1.26 -19.05 -1.35
C SER A 105 -1.09 -18.33 0.00
N LYS A 106 -0.12 -17.44 0.13
CA LYS A 106 0.21 -16.74 1.37
C LYS A 106 0.04 -15.21 1.28
N GLN A 107 -0.29 -14.65 0.11
CA GLN A 107 -0.38 -13.20 -0.09
C GLN A 107 -1.27 -12.51 0.96
N TYR A 108 -2.41 -13.10 1.30
CA TYR A 108 -3.27 -12.53 2.34
C TYR A 108 -2.58 -12.43 3.71
N LEU A 109 -1.84 -13.47 4.10
CA LEU A 109 -1.13 -13.49 5.38
C LEU A 109 0.05 -12.52 5.39
N ILE A 110 0.78 -12.43 4.27
CA ILE A 110 1.91 -11.52 4.11
C ILE A 110 1.42 -10.08 4.17
N ASN A 111 0.42 -9.71 3.37
CA ASN A 111 -0.15 -8.37 3.32
C ASN A 111 -0.71 -7.94 4.69
N ARG A 112 -1.38 -8.86 5.39
CA ARG A 112 -1.87 -8.61 6.73
C ARG A 112 -0.75 -8.42 7.76
N ALA A 113 0.33 -9.19 7.67
CA ALA A 113 1.48 -9.07 8.57
C ALA A 113 2.27 -7.77 8.34
N VAL A 114 2.35 -7.34 7.09
CA VAL A 114 3.01 -6.07 6.68
C VAL A 114 2.12 -4.85 6.94
N GLY A 115 0.81 -5.04 7.07
CA GLY A 115 -0.16 -3.97 7.29
C GLY A 115 -0.61 -3.25 6.02
N ARG A 116 -0.15 -3.68 4.84
CA ARG A 116 -0.55 -3.14 3.53
C ARG A 116 -0.51 -4.21 2.44
N GLU A 117 -1.10 -3.92 1.27
CA GLU A 117 -1.02 -4.79 0.10
C GLU A 117 0.34 -4.62 -0.58
N CYS A 118 1.29 -5.48 -0.23
CA CYS A 118 2.63 -5.49 -0.82
C CYS A 118 2.82 -6.60 -1.87
N ILE A 119 1.95 -7.60 -1.90
CA ILE A 119 2.00 -8.71 -2.86
C ILE A 119 0.59 -9.00 -3.35
N SER A 120 0.41 -9.03 -4.67
CA SER A 120 -0.85 -9.42 -5.31
C SER A 120 -0.55 -10.31 -6.51
N ILE A 121 -1.06 -11.55 -6.50
CA ILE A 121 -0.87 -12.53 -7.57
C ILE A 121 -2.25 -13.04 -7.98
N ALA A 122 -2.56 -12.91 -9.25
CA ALA A 122 -3.85 -13.30 -9.80
C ALA A 122 -3.97 -14.80 -10.05
N ASP A 123 -5.17 -15.35 -9.85
CA ASP A 123 -5.50 -16.75 -10.18
C ASP A 123 -5.24 -17.09 -11.67
N SER A 124 -5.43 -16.10 -12.55
CA SER A 124 -5.17 -16.26 -14.00
C SER A 124 -3.70 -16.60 -14.28
N LEU A 125 -2.76 -15.97 -13.58
CA LEU A 125 -1.33 -16.26 -13.71
C LEU A 125 -1.02 -17.68 -13.21
N ILE A 126 -1.59 -18.08 -12.07
CA ILE A 126 -1.40 -19.43 -11.51
C ILE A 126 -1.89 -20.49 -12.48
N ASN A 127 -3.05 -20.29 -13.10
CA ASN A 127 -3.60 -21.21 -14.08
C ASN A 127 -2.71 -21.28 -15.34
N ALA A 128 -2.22 -20.15 -15.84
CA ALA A 128 -1.32 -20.10 -16.97
C ALA A 128 0.02 -20.82 -16.69
N LEU A 129 0.59 -20.66 -15.49
CA LEU A 129 1.80 -21.35 -15.06
C LEU A 129 1.60 -22.87 -14.93
N ALA A 130 0.41 -23.31 -14.53
CA ALA A 130 0.10 -24.74 -14.40
C ALA A 130 0.03 -25.47 -15.75
N GLU A 131 -0.31 -24.74 -16.83
CA GLU A 131 -0.43 -25.26 -18.20
C GLU A 131 0.87 -25.11 -19.01
N SER A 132 1.86 -24.38 -18.47
CA SER A 132 3.11 -24.05 -19.16
C SER A 132 4.29 -24.92 -18.71
N THR A 133 5.24 -25.09 -19.61
CA THR A 133 6.55 -25.74 -19.34
C THR A 133 7.64 -24.83 -19.84
N PHE A 134 8.74 -24.74 -19.07
CA PHE A 134 9.83 -23.84 -19.37
C PHE A 134 11.15 -24.59 -19.43
N GLU A 135 11.98 -24.24 -20.40
CA GLU A 135 13.30 -24.86 -20.60
C GLU A 135 14.33 -24.36 -19.60
N ASP A 136 14.24 -23.07 -19.28
CA ASP A 136 15.15 -22.41 -18.34
C ASP A 136 14.43 -21.38 -17.45
N THR A 137 15.19 -20.83 -16.51
CA THR A 137 14.68 -19.89 -15.52
C THR A 137 14.33 -18.54 -16.12
N GLU A 138 15.04 -18.10 -17.16
CA GLU A 138 14.81 -16.82 -17.84
C GLU A 138 13.49 -16.84 -18.59
N THR A 139 13.19 -17.90 -19.30
CA THR A 139 11.88 -18.09 -19.97
C THR A 139 10.72 -18.16 -18.99
N ALA A 140 10.90 -18.81 -17.83
CA ALA A 140 9.87 -18.82 -16.78
C ALA A 140 9.64 -17.42 -16.18
N ALA A 141 10.68 -16.68 -15.90
CA ALA A 141 10.62 -15.32 -15.37
C ALA A 141 10.01 -14.34 -16.39
N GLY A 142 10.44 -14.42 -17.66
CA GLY A 142 9.89 -13.63 -18.75
C GLY A 142 8.39 -13.84 -18.94
N PHE A 143 7.95 -15.11 -18.92
CA PHE A 143 6.54 -15.46 -19.01
C PHE A 143 5.68 -14.80 -17.92
N ILE A 144 6.16 -14.82 -16.66
CA ILE A 144 5.44 -14.18 -15.55
C ILE A 144 5.31 -12.67 -15.78
N THR A 145 6.36 -12.04 -16.27
CA THR A 145 6.37 -10.60 -16.57
C THR A 145 5.41 -10.25 -17.72
N GLU A 146 5.39 -11.06 -18.78
CA GLU A 146 4.54 -10.84 -19.96
C GLU A 146 3.07 -11.11 -19.69
N GLN A 147 2.75 -12.15 -18.91
CA GLN A 147 1.38 -12.48 -18.53
C GLN A 147 0.75 -11.42 -17.61
N GLY A 148 1.58 -10.74 -16.82
CA GLY A 148 1.09 -9.82 -15.80
C GLY A 148 0.37 -10.53 -14.66
N GLY A 149 -0.34 -9.76 -13.84
CA GLY A 149 -1.08 -10.32 -12.69
C GLY A 149 -0.18 -10.73 -11.52
N CYS A 150 1.07 -10.26 -11.50
CA CYS A 150 2.00 -10.39 -10.38
C CYS A 150 2.47 -9.00 -9.97
N SER A 151 2.15 -8.57 -8.76
CA SER A 151 2.60 -7.33 -8.16
C SER A 151 3.38 -7.62 -6.88
N GLY A 152 4.40 -6.81 -6.60
CA GLY A 152 5.27 -6.95 -5.44
C GLY A 152 6.39 -7.96 -5.60
N VAL A 153 6.46 -8.69 -6.72
CA VAL A 153 7.60 -9.55 -7.09
C VAL A 153 7.88 -9.40 -8.57
N THR A 154 9.13 -9.13 -8.90
CA THR A 154 9.62 -9.04 -10.26
C THR A 154 10.91 -9.84 -10.43
N PHE A 155 11.30 -10.06 -11.69
CA PHE A 155 12.50 -10.81 -12.04
C PHE A 155 13.31 -9.94 -13.00
N ALA A 156 14.44 -9.40 -12.53
CA ALA A 156 15.29 -8.53 -13.31
C ALA A 156 16.77 -8.76 -12.99
N ASP A 157 17.64 -8.61 -13.97
CA ASP A 157 19.10 -8.65 -13.82
C ASP A 157 19.61 -9.88 -13.05
N GLY A 158 18.97 -11.04 -13.24
CA GLY A 158 19.34 -12.26 -12.53
C GLY A 158 18.96 -12.30 -11.05
N ASN A 159 18.06 -11.40 -10.62
CA ASN A 159 17.53 -11.32 -9.27
C ASN A 159 16.02 -11.54 -9.23
N ILE A 160 15.55 -11.99 -8.08
CA ILE A 160 14.17 -11.90 -7.64
C ILE A 160 14.08 -10.63 -6.81
N GLU A 161 13.24 -9.71 -7.22
CA GLU A 161 13.07 -8.42 -6.56
C GLU A 161 11.70 -8.39 -5.89
N PHE A 162 11.70 -8.19 -4.58
CA PHE A 162 10.49 -7.97 -3.80
C PHE A 162 10.34 -6.47 -3.58
N THR A 163 9.26 -5.91 -4.11
CA THR A 163 8.91 -4.51 -4.01
C THR A 163 7.65 -4.36 -3.13
N GLY A 164 7.38 -3.14 -2.66
CA GLY A 164 6.16 -2.89 -1.89
C GLY A 164 6.26 -3.17 -0.39
N PHE A 165 7.38 -3.68 0.13
CA PHE A 165 7.60 -3.71 1.58
C PHE A 165 7.86 -2.29 2.10
N PRO A 166 7.26 -1.89 3.25
CA PRO A 166 7.55 -0.59 3.84
C PRO A 166 8.99 -0.53 4.36
N HIS A 167 9.63 0.61 4.19
CA HIS A 167 10.95 0.84 4.78
C HIS A 167 10.81 1.17 6.27
N THR A 168 10.84 0.14 7.11
CA THR A 168 10.67 0.23 8.56
C THR A 168 11.81 -0.44 9.30
N ASP A 169 11.78 -0.36 10.62
CA ASP A 169 12.76 -1.07 11.49
C ASP A 169 12.68 -2.60 11.33
N ASP A 170 11.57 -3.13 10.77
CA ASP A 170 11.36 -4.56 10.52
C ASP A 170 12.00 -5.08 9.22
N MET A 171 12.78 -4.26 8.50
CA MET A 171 13.42 -4.64 7.22
C MET A 171 14.20 -5.94 7.30
N MET A 172 14.87 -6.20 8.41
CA MET A 172 15.61 -7.44 8.60
C MET A 172 14.70 -8.67 8.62
N GLU A 173 13.49 -8.55 9.16
CA GLU A 173 12.50 -9.63 9.17
C GLU A 173 11.92 -9.85 7.76
N TYR A 174 11.67 -8.79 7.00
CA TYR A 174 11.23 -8.90 5.60
C TYR A 174 12.29 -9.56 4.72
N CYS A 175 13.57 -9.20 4.89
CA CYS A 175 14.68 -9.87 4.20
C CYS A 175 14.77 -11.37 4.56
N ARG A 176 14.58 -11.72 5.82
CA ARG A 176 14.57 -13.12 6.28
C ARG A 176 13.38 -13.87 5.69
N LEU A 177 12.20 -13.28 5.67
CA LEU A 177 11.00 -13.88 5.08
C LEU A 177 11.20 -14.15 3.59
N ALA A 178 11.61 -13.14 2.81
CA ALA A 178 11.86 -13.25 1.39
C ALA A 178 12.92 -14.34 1.09
N SER A 179 14.04 -14.30 1.79
CA SER A 179 15.11 -15.30 1.64
C SER A 179 14.66 -16.73 1.99
N ALA A 180 13.86 -16.89 3.05
CA ALA A 180 13.31 -18.19 3.43
C ALA A 180 12.32 -18.72 2.39
N MET A 181 11.51 -17.86 1.79
CA MET A 181 10.57 -18.24 0.73
C MET A 181 11.30 -18.68 -0.54
N VAL A 182 12.29 -17.91 -0.98
CA VAL A 182 13.12 -18.26 -2.16
C VAL A 182 13.85 -19.58 -1.94
N LYS A 183 14.50 -19.76 -0.79
CA LYS A 183 15.16 -21.02 -0.43
C LYS A 183 14.19 -22.19 -0.44
N LYS A 184 13.03 -22.04 0.21
CA LYS A 184 12.01 -23.09 0.27
C LYS A 184 11.46 -23.46 -1.10
N ALA A 185 11.23 -22.48 -1.97
CA ALA A 185 10.76 -22.68 -3.32
C ALA A 185 11.78 -23.46 -4.18
N SER A 186 13.08 -23.19 -4.02
CA SER A 186 14.15 -23.88 -4.74
C SER A 186 14.34 -25.33 -4.30
N GLU A 187 14.06 -25.66 -3.03
CA GLU A 187 14.22 -26.99 -2.46
C GLU A 187 13.02 -27.93 -2.75
N GLN A 188 11.86 -27.38 -3.06
CA GLN A 188 10.65 -28.17 -3.28
C GLN A 188 10.52 -28.65 -4.73
N LYS A 189 10.14 -29.92 -4.91
CA LYS A 189 9.90 -30.47 -6.26
C LYS A 189 8.71 -29.82 -6.94
N ARG A 190 7.62 -29.58 -6.21
CA ARG A 190 6.42 -28.91 -6.69
C ARG A 190 5.61 -28.32 -5.53
N VAL A 191 5.10 -27.10 -5.70
CA VAL A 191 4.11 -26.48 -4.81
C VAL A 191 2.77 -26.42 -5.55
N ASN A 192 1.74 -27.06 -5.02
CA ASN A 192 0.40 -26.93 -5.56
C ASN A 192 -0.23 -25.64 -5.01
N PRO A 193 -0.78 -24.78 -5.88
CA PRO A 193 -1.59 -23.67 -5.43
C PRO A 193 -2.85 -24.24 -4.75
N LYS A 194 -3.24 -23.66 -3.65
CA LYS A 194 -4.49 -24.00 -2.94
C LYS A 194 -5.46 -22.85 -3.06
#